data_1925ee972845a217ff686b181d783301
#
_entry.id   1925ee972845a217ff686b181d783301
#
_cell.length_a   1.000
_cell.length_b   1.000
_cell.length_c   1.000
_cell.angle_alpha   90.00
_cell.angle_beta   90.00
_cell.angle_gamma   90.00
#
_symmetry.space_group_name_H-M   'P 1'
#
loop_
_entity.id
_entity.type
_entity.pdbx_description
1 polymer ?
#
loop_
_entity_poly.entity_id
_entity_poly.type
_entity_poly.pdbx_seq_one_letter_code
_entity_poly.pdbx_strand_id
1 'polypeptide(L)'
;MSLKVLILTNLFPSPWDPLRSPFNRQQFERLGQYHDVDVITAVDFRERLGRKRQPFRVNHVNSEQFVFFYPPVIGRSLHAACWLASLLVQKWRRLRRVHYDCLLLSWAYPDAAAASWVARHLGIPYVVKVHGTDLNVKAEQGLIRPQIRQALRGAQAVVAVSQALADKAVALGVDPSRVHVLYNGVEPNLFTPGSLSEARSKLSLPQDERILLYVGNLKDSKGCLDLLEAFPRVLATHPDANLIFVGTGPSREPLLQRAAALGCQDRVRLVGAVEHDALGDWFRAADLLCLPSHNEGVPNVVLEAMACGTPVVATAVGGIPEVLPDYAGVLVEARDRIGLEGALVDVLGKAWDSERIAGYAGRFRWDENVERLGVILEAAVMSGAGEVKYSAS
;
A
#
# COMPACT_ATOMS: atom_id res chain seq x y z
N MET A 1 26.50 -6.81 5.78
CA MET A 1 26.44 -7.47 7.13
C MET A 1 25.06 -8.08 7.30
N SER A 2 24.90 -9.30 7.83
CA SER A 2 23.54 -9.82 8.09
C SER A 2 23.08 -9.30 9.45
N LEU A 3 21.99 -8.54 9.47
CA LEU A 3 21.38 -7.99 10.69
C LEU A 3 20.27 -8.91 11.19
N LYS A 4 20.03 -8.89 12.51
CA LYS A 4 18.79 -9.42 13.08
C LYS A 4 17.77 -8.29 13.24
N VAL A 5 16.77 -8.26 12.34
CA VAL A 5 15.78 -7.19 12.24
C VAL A 5 14.45 -7.64 12.82
N LEU A 6 13.87 -6.84 13.73
CA LEU A 6 12.49 -7.01 14.17
C LEU A 6 11.58 -6.03 13.43
N ILE A 7 10.58 -6.56 12.73
CA ILE A 7 9.54 -5.76 12.09
C ILE A 7 8.28 -5.79 12.95
N LEU A 8 7.79 -4.61 13.33
CA LEU A 8 6.53 -4.44 14.06
C LEU A 8 5.54 -3.69 13.18
N THR A 9 4.40 -4.32 12.86
CA THR A 9 3.43 -3.75 11.95
C THR A 9 2.04 -4.37 12.06
N ASN A 10 1.00 -3.63 11.71
CA ASN A 10 -0.34 -4.15 11.45
C ASN A 10 -0.56 -4.45 9.95
N LEU A 11 0.41 -4.10 9.11
CA LEU A 11 0.36 -4.24 7.64
C LEU A 11 1.17 -5.45 7.16
N PHE A 12 0.82 -6.64 7.64
CA PHE A 12 1.43 -7.89 7.20
C PHE A 12 0.38 -9.02 7.27
N PRO A 13 0.49 -10.07 6.44
CA PRO A 13 -0.42 -11.20 6.48
C PRO A 13 -0.56 -11.81 7.86
N SER A 14 -1.75 -12.30 8.14
CA SER A 14 -2.08 -13.01 9.39
C SER A 14 -3.01 -14.19 9.10
N PRO A 15 -3.15 -15.14 10.03
CA PRO A 15 -4.12 -16.24 9.85
C PRO A 15 -5.58 -15.80 9.66
N TRP A 16 -5.92 -14.57 9.98
CA TRP A 16 -7.27 -14.01 9.81
C TRP A 16 -7.40 -13.13 8.56
N ASP A 17 -6.27 -12.74 7.97
CA ASP A 17 -6.21 -11.97 6.73
C ASP A 17 -4.93 -12.29 5.95
N PRO A 18 -4.89 -13.44 5.24
CA PRO A 18 -3.70 -13.89 4.51
C PRO A 18 -3.29 -12.99 3.34
N LEU A 19 -4.24 -12.20 2.81
CA LEU A 19 -4.03 -11.32 1.65
C LEU A 19 -3.67 -9.88 2.04
N ARG A 20 -3.49 -9.61 3.33
CA ARG A 20 -3.17 -8.27 3.81
C ARG A 20 -1.81 -7.79 3.31
N SER A 21 -1.81 -6.57 2.73
CA SER A 21 -0.59 -5.81 2.39
C SER A 21 0.45 -6.63 1.61
N PRO A 22 0.13 -7.11 0.41
CA PRO A 22 1.03 -7.95 -0.38
C PRO A 22 2.39 -7.28 -0.63
N PHE A 23 2.42 -5.95 -0.74
CA PHE A 23 3.65 -5.16 -0.90
C PHE A 23 4.63 -5.31 0.28
N ASN A 24 4.15 -5.32 1.52
CA ASN A 24 5.01 -5.55 2.69
C ASN A 24 5.45 -7.01 2.77
N ARG A 25 4.57 -7.96 2.40
CA ARG A 25 4.96 -9.35 2.29
C ARG A 25 6.12 -9.53 1.30
N GLN A 26 5.98 -8.99 0.08
CA GLN A 26 7.00 -9.07 -0.96
C GLN A 26 8.34 -8.44 -0.51
N GLN A 27 8.29 -7.28 0.12
CA GLN A 27 9.47 -6.59 0.62
C GLN A 27 10.15 -7.36 1.75
N PHE A 28 9.38 -7.81 2.75
CA PHE A 28 9.96 -8.43 3.95
C PHE A 28 10.47 -9.85 3.67
N GLU A 29 9.78 -10.63 2.83
CA GLU A 29 10.27 -11.95 2.39
C GLU A 29 11.61 -11.83 1.63
N ARG A 30 11.78 -10.80 0.79
CA ARG A 30 13.06 -10.53 0.13
C ARG A 30 14.13 -10.03 1.10
N LEU A 31 13.76 -9.15 2.02
CA LEU A 31 14.70 -8.69 3.06
C LEU A 31 15.22 -9.88 3.89
N GLY A 32 14.37 -10.88 4.15
CA GLY A 32 14.71 -12.11 4.84
C GLY A 32 15.67 -13.03 4.09
N GLN A 33 15.96 -12.78 2.80
CA GLN A 33 17.00 -13.49 2.07
C GLN A 33 18.41 -12.98 2.41
N TYR A 34 18.53 -11.76 2.92
CA TYR A 34 19.80 -11.09 3.21
C TYR A 34 20.03 -10.90 4.72
N HIS A 35 18.96 -10.86 5.51
CA HIS A 35 18.97 -10.59 6.94
C HIS A 35 18.13 -11.62 7.71
N ASP A 36 18.39 -11.79 9.01
CA ASP A 36 17.52 -12.58 9.90
C ASP A 36 16.33 -11.71 10.34
N VAL A 37 15.15 -11.97 9.76
CA VAL A 37 13.96 -11.11 9.92
C VAL A 37 12.87 -11.81 10.70
N ASP A 38 12.53 -11.22 11.84
CA ASP A 38 11.33 -11.53 12.62
C ASP A 38 10.24 -10.51 12.35
N VAL A 39 9.02 -10.94 12.05
CA VAL A 39 7.85 -10.08 11.88
C VAL A 39 6.82 -10.37 12.97
N ILE A 40 6.47 -9.37 13.76
CA ILE A 40 5.36 -9.46 14.72
C ILE A 40 4.21 -8.60 14.22
N THR A 41 3.15 -9.27 13.77
CA THR A 41 1.95 -8.61 13.21
C THR A 41 0.94 -8.32 14.29
N ALA A 42 0.51 -7.05 14.38
CA ALA A 42 -0.59 -6.65 15.24
C ALA A 42 -1.94 -6.96 14.56
N VAL A 43 -2.78 -7.73 15.23
CA VAL A 43 -4.11 -8.11 14.75
C VAL A 43 -5.19 -7.44 15.60
N ASP A 44 -6.11 -6.72 14.98
CA ASP A 44 -7.25 -6.13 15.66
C ASP A 44 -8.14 -7.26 16.25
N PHE A 45 -8.54 -7.15 17.50
CA PHE A 45 -9.36 -8.16 18.16
C PHE A 45 -10.69 -8.44 17.42
N ARG A 46 -11.25 -7.45 16.73
CA ARG A 46 -12.47 -7.59 15.92
C ARG A 46 -12.26 -8.48 14.69
N GLU A 47 -11.08 -8.41 14.08
CA GLU A 47 -10.74 -9.30 12.96
C GLU A 47 -10.67 -10.75 13.42
N ARG A 48 -10.12 -10.99 14.60
CA ARG A 48 -10.10 -12.33 15.20
C ARG A 48 -11.51 -12.87 15.49
N LEU A 49 -12.44 -12.01 15.90
CA LEU A 49 -13.83 -12.41 16.18
C LEU A 49 -14.65 -12.59 14.90
N GLY A 50 -14.38 -11.79 13.87
CA GLY A 50 -15.19 -11.72 12.65
C GLY A 50 -14.75 -12.66 11.52
N ARG A 51 -13.56 -13.25 11.61
CA ARG A 51 -12.98 -14.06 10.53
C ARG A 51 -12.51 -15.42 11.02
N LYS A 52 -12.67 -16.46 10.17
CA LYS A 52 -12.10 -17.79 10.44
C LYS A 52 -10.59 -17.75 10.22
N ARG A 53 -9.87 -18.52 11.02
CA ARG A 53 -8.42 -18.72 10.84
C ARG A 53 -8.18 -19.52 9.56
N GLN A 54 -7.28 -19.05 8.73
CA GLN A 54 -6.86 -19.68 7.47
C GLN A 54 -5.37 -20.02 7.54
N PRO A 55 -4.93 -21.10 6.91
CA PRO A 55 -3.51 -21.36 6.75
C PRO A 55 -2.90 -20.28 5.86
N PHE A 56 -1.73 -19.77 6.24
CA PHE A 56 -0.92 -18.93 5.39
C PHE A 56 0.55 -19.27 5.60
N ARG A 57 1.35 -19.04 4.59
CA ARG A 57 2.79 -19.24 4.64
C ARG A 57 3.49 -17.95 4.21
N VAL A 58 4.59 -17.68 4.86
CA VAL A 58 5.55 -16.64 4.49
C VAL A 58 6.92 -17.27 4.37
N ASN A 59 7.72 -16.78 3.45
CA ASN A 59 9.03 -17.33 3.17
C ASN A 59 10.11 -16.41 3.75
N HIS A 60 11.24 -16.99 4.18
CA HIS A 60 12.43 -16.27 4.62
C HIS A 60 12.25 -15.35 5.84
N VAL A 61 11.09 -15.34 6.49
CA VAL A 61 10.83 -14.55 7.70
C VAL A 61 10.16 -15.39 8.78
N ASN A 62 10.48 -15.12 10.04
CA ASN A 62 9.76 -15.71 11.17
C ASN A 62 8.56 -14.84 11.52
N SER A 63 7.35 -15.31 11.30
CA SER A 63 6.13 -14.53 11.52
C SER A 63 5.39 -14.97 12.77
N GLU A 64 5.11 -14.02 13.64
CA GLU A 64 4.22 -14.18 14.79
C GLU A 64 3.17 -13.08 14.83
N GLN A 65 2.14 -13.30 15.65
CA GLN A 65 1.07 -12.33 15.83
C GLN A 65 0.87 -12.03 17.31
N PHE A 66 0.33 -10.84 17.58
CA PHE A 66 -0.34 -10.53 18.85
C PHE A 66 -1.66 -9.84 18.57
N VAL A 67 -2.61 -10.02 19.48
CA VAL A 67 -3.93 -9.40 19.35
C VAL A 67 -3.98 -8.17 20.23
N PHE A 68 -4.32 -7.01 19.64
CA PHE A 68 -4.46 -5.81 20.42
C PHE A 68 -5.94 -5.43 20.60
N PHE A 69 -6.23 -4.94 21.81
CA PHE A 69 -7.56 -4.55 22.23
C PHE A 69 -7.60 -3.05 22.44
N TYR A 70 -8.69 -2.43 22.02
CA TYR A 70 -8.96 -1.03 22.29
C TYR A 70 -10.46 -0.79 22.43
N PRO A 71 -10.91 0.20 23.25
CA PRO A 71 -12.30 0.56 23.36
C PRO A 71 -12.81 1.15 22.03
N PRO A 72 -13.88 0.59 21.43
CA PRO A 72 -14.49 1.20 20.25
C PRO A 72 -14.98 2.60 20.57
N VAL A 73 -14.99 3.49 19.56
CA VAL A 73 -15.53 4.86 19.62
C VAL A 73 -14.67 5.87 20.38
N ILE A 74 -14.26 5.62 21.62
CA ILE A 74 -13.48 6.57 22.46
C ILE A 74 -11.97 6.40 22.29
N GLY A 75 -11.53 5.23 21.81
CA GLY A 75 -10.15 4.79 21.89
C GLY A 75 -9.24 5.17 20.71
N ARG A 76 -9.68 5.93 19.70
CA ARG A 76 -8.84 6.19 18.52
C ARG A 76 -7.54 6.94 18.82
N SER A 77 -7.55 7.88 19.75
CA SER A 77 -6.35 8.60 20.22
C SER A 77 -5.48 7.76 21.18
N LEU A 78 -6.08 6.77 21.85
CA LEU A 78 -5.42 5.83 22.77
C LEU A 78 -4.97 4.54 22.06
N HIS A 79 -5.20 4.43 20.76
CA HIS A 79 -4.90 3.23 19.99
C HIS A 79 -3.44 2.77 20.14
N ALA A 80 -2.49 3.72 20.07
CA ALA A 80 -1.07 3.41 20.27
C ALA A 80 -0.77 2.89 21.69
N ALA A 81 -1.39 3.46 22.72
CA ALA A 81 -1.22 2.99 24.11
C ALA A 81 -1.80 1.57 24.31
N CYS A 82 -3.00 1.32 23.77
CA CYS A 82 -3.63 -0.01 23.80
C CYS A 82 -2.83 -1.06 23.02
N TRP A 83 -2.30 -0.67 21.86
CA TRP A 83 -1.41 -1.48 21.05
C TRP A 83 -0.13 -1.85 21.84
N LEU A 84 0.51 -0.85 22.45
CA LEU A 84 1.71 -1.04 23.27
C LEU A 84 1.43 -1.97 24.45
N ALA A 85 0.39 -1.71 25.23
CA ALA A 85 0.03 -2.54 26.37
C ALA A 85 -0.21 -4.00 25.95
N SER A 86 -0.92 -4.22 24.84
CA SER A 86 -1.17 -5.57 24.31
C SER A 86 0.10 -6.28 23.86
N LEU A 87 1.01 -5.55 23.20
CA LEU A 87 2.33 -6.07 22.82
C LEU A 87 3.16 -6.47 24.05
N LEU A 88 3.24 -5.59 25.04
CA LEU A 88 4.01 -5.85 26.26
C LEU A 88 3.49 -7.07 27.03
N VAL A 89 2.17 -7.19 27.19
CA VAL A 89 1.59 -8.36 27.88
C VAL A 89 1.91 -9.66 27.14
N GLN A 90 1.84 -9.68 25.81
CA GLN A 90 1.95 -10.92 25.03
C GLN A 90 3.37 -11.24 24.58
N LYS A 91 4.23 -10.24 24.37
CA LYS A 91 5.54 -10.44 23.72
C LYS A 91 6.74 -9.91 24.51
N TRP A 92 6.56 -9.21 25.63
CA TRP A 92 7.65 -8.57 26.39
C TRP A 92 8.80 -9.52 26.75
N ARG A 93 8.49 -10.74 27.21
CA ARG A 93 9.52 -11.74 27.55
C ARG A 93 10.39 -12.09 26.33
N ARG A 94 9.81 -12.21 25.15
CA ARG A 94 10.53 -12.46 23.90
C ARG A 94 11.39 -11.26 23.52
N LEU A 95 10.82 -10.06 23.51
CA LEU A 95 11.51 -8.82 23.15
C LEU A 95 12.75 -8.55 23.99
N ARG A 96 12.76 -8.97 25.26
CA ARG A 96 13.92 -8.86 26.15
C ARG A 96 14.95 -9.98 26.01
N ARG A 97 14.55 -11.15 25.50
CA ARG A 97 15.44 -12.31 25.39
C ARG A 97 16.19 -12.36 24.05
N VAL A 98 15.56 -11.89 23.00
CA VAL A 98 16.15 -11.89 21.66
C VAL A 98 16.88 -10.57 21.47
N HIS A 99 18.14 -10.65 21.08
CA HIS A 99 18.91 -9.47 20.69
C HIS A 99 18.58 -9.11 19.24
N TYR A 100 18.08 -7.90 19.03
CA TYR A 100 17.82 -7.34 17.71
C TYR A 100 18.77 -6.17 17.46
N ASP A 101 19.34 -6.12 16.26
CA ASP A 101 20.24 -5.04 15.84
C ASP A 101 19.45 -3.78 15.49
N CYS A 102 18.27 -3.92 14.86
CA CYS A 102 17.43 -2.81 14.44
C CYS A 102 15.93 -3.20 14.46
N LEU A 103 15.07 -2.20 14.69
CA LEU A 103 13.63 -2.33 14.50
C LEU A 103 13.22 -1.61 13.20
N LEU A 104 12.37 -2.26 12.39
CA LEU A 104 11.64 -1.63 11.30
C LEU A 104 10.16 -1.50 11.69
N LEU A 105 9.69 -0.27 11.87
CA LEU A 105 8.32 0.05 12.26
C LEU A 105 7.55 0.47 11.01
N SER A 106 6.75 -0.45 10.47
CA SER A 106 6.07 -0.23 9.19
C SER A 106 4.62 0.22 9.41
N TRP A 107 4.40 1.50 9.44
CA TRP A 107 3.19 2.29 9.69
C TRP A 107 3.36 3.27 10.85
N ALA A 108 3.17 4.57 10.60
CA ALA A 108 3.45 5.59 11.61
C ALA A 108 2.52 5.52 12.83
N TYR A 109 1.22 5.19 12.64
CA TYR A 109 0.24 5.12 13.71
C TYR A 109 -0.79 4.00 13.51
N PRO A 110 -1.00 3.13 14.48
CA PRO A 110 -0.48 3.17 15.87
C PRO A 110 0.92 2.59 16.04
N ASP A 111 1.45 1.84 15.07
CA ASP A 111 2.58 0.93 15.19
C ASP A 111 3.87 1.65 15.63
N ALA A 112 4.37 2.61 14.84
CA ALA A 112 5.59 3.33 15.19
C ALA A 112 5.39 4.22 16.43
N ALA A 113 4.24 4.86 16.58
CA ALA A 113 3.95 5.66 17.78
C ALA A 113 4.04 4.84 19.08
N ALA A 114 3.62 3.57 19.03
CA ALA A 114 3.70 2.64 20.16
C ALA A 114 5.08 1.98 20.27
N ALA A 115 5.58 1.40 19.18
CA ALA A 115 6.79 0.57 19.19
C ALA A 115 8.08 1.38 19.35
N SER A 116 8.11 2.67 19.01
CA SER A 116 9.23 3.55 19.31
C SER A 116 9.54 3.64 20.82
N TRP A 117 8.54 3.44 21.68
CA TRP A 117 8.77 3.31 23.12
C TRP A 117 9.57 2.05 23.45
N VAL A 118 9.23 0.91 22.83
CA VAL A 118 9.96 -0.36 23.00
C VAL A 118 11.40 -0.21 22.53
N ALA A 119 11.61 0.36 21.34
CA ALA A 119 12.94 0.61 20.79
C ALA A 119 13.83 1.41 21.75
N ARG A 120 13.34 2.54 22.23
CA ARG A 120 14.06 3.39 23.20
C ARG A 120 14.33 2.69 24.52
N HIS A 121 13.35 1.94 25.05
CA HIS A 121 13.51 1.24 26.33
C HIS A 121 14.52 0.10 26.26
N LEU A 122 14.63 -0.55 25.09
CA LEU A 122 15.61 -1.63 24.88
C LEU A 122 16.94 -1.12 24.31
N GLY A 123 17.09 0.18 24.03
CA GLY A 123 18.29 0.75 23.44
C GLY A 123 18.56 0.30 22.01
N ILE A 124 17.51 -0.07 21.26
CA ILE A 124 17.62 -0.59 19.88
C ILE A 124 17.31 0.54 18.88
N PRO A 125 18.18 0.82 17.90
CA PRO A 125 17.89 1.77 16.85
C PRO A 125 16.68 1.34 16.01
N TYR A 126 15.92 2.31 15.48
CA TYR A 126 14.74 1.97 14.69
C TYR A 126 14.57 2.86 13.48
N VAL A 127 14.02 2.28 12.42
CA VAL A 127 13.61 2.92 11.19
C VAL A 127 12.09 2.90 11.09
N VAL A 128 11.47 3.99 10.63
CA VAL A 128 10.03 4.05 10.41
C VAL A 128 9.74 4.08 8.91
N LYS A 129 8.87 3.16 8.44
CA LYS A 129 8.35 3.18 7.06
C LYS A 129 6.93 3.73 7.05
N VAL A 130 6.68 4.76 6.21
CA VAL A 130 5.38 5.42 6.05
C VAL A 130 4.78 5.11 4.68
N HIS A 131 3.43 4.97 4.61
CA HIS A 131 2.75 4.39 3.45
C HIS A 131 1.67 5.28 2.79
N GLY A 132 1.20 6.31 3.45
CA GLY A 132 0.19 7.22 2.91
C GLY A 132 -0.86 7.63 3.93
N THR A 133 -1.85 6.81 4.21
CA THR A 133 -2.95 7.14 5.15
C THR A 133 -2.45 7.54 6.53
N ASP A 134 -1.31 7.03 6.97
CA ASP A 134 -0.66 7.36 8.24
C ASP A 134 -0.23 8.83 8.31
N LEU A 135 0.32 9.41 7.24
CA LEU A 135 0.69 10.82 7.21
C LEU A 135 -0.40 11.70 6.57
N ASN A 136 -1.11 11.18 5.57
CA ASN A 136 -2.12 11.98 4.85
C ASN A 136 -3.41 12.18 5.66
N VAL A 137 -3.76 11.23 6.54
CA VAL A 137 -5.02 11.27 7.30
C VAL A 137 -4.77 11.28 8.81
N LYS A 138 -3.90 10.36 9.30
CA LYS A 138 -3.71 10.23 10.75
C LYS A 138 -2.91 11.38 11.35
N ALA A 139 -1.92 11.90 10.62
CA ALA A 139 -1.13 13.04 11.08
C ALA A 139 -1.92 14.37 11.10
N GLU A 140 -3.11 14.43 10.49
CA GLU A 140 -4.00 15.60 10.57
C GLU A 140 -4.86 15.60 11.84
N GLN A 141 -4.93 14.49 12.57
CA GLN A 141 -5.72 14.36 13.79
C GLN A 141 -4.95 14.91 15.01
N GLY A 142 -5.50 15.93 15.68
CA GLY A 142 -4.82 16.72 16.70
C GLY A 142 -4.14 15.91 17.82
N LEU A 143 -4.79 14.86 18.37
CA LEU A 143 -4.22 14.02 19.43
C LEU A 143 -3.27 12.93 18.91
N ILE A 144 -3.30 12.62 17.63
CA ILE A 144 -2.46 11.59 16.99
C ILE A 144 -1.18 12.21 16.42
N ARG A 145 -1.27 13.41 15.85
CA ARG A 145 -0.14 14.13 15.25
C ARG A 145 1.11 14.21 16.14
N PRO A 146 1.04 14.60 17.43
CA PRO A 146 2.22 14.66 18.29
C PRO A 146 2.84 13.29 18.53
N GLN A 147 2.05 12.21 18.58
CA GLN A 147 2.55 10.85 18.74
C GLN A 147 3.32 10.40 17.49
N ILE A 148 2.79 10.65 16.29
CA ILE A 148 3.49 10.39 15.01
C ILE A 148 4.78 11.22 14.97
N ARG A 149 4.69 12.51 15.21
CA ARG A 149 5.85 13.42 15.22
C ARG A 149 6.97 12.92 16.14
N GLN A 150 6.63 12.50 17.35
CA GLN A 150 7.60 11.98 18.32
C GLN A 150 8.27 10.69 17.81
N ALA A 151 7.50 9.76 17.23
CA ALA A 151 8.02 8.51 16.69
C ALA A 151 8.96 8.76 15.49
N LEU A 152 8.56 9.64 14.55
CA LEU A 152 9.36 9.93 13.37
C LEU A 152 10.66 10.69 13.72
N ARG A 153 10.61 11.68 14.62
CA ARG A 153 11.79 12.47 15.02
C ARG A 153 12.83 11.64 15.79
N GLY A 154 12.39 10.62 16.52
CA GLY A 154 13.27 9.72 17.25
C GLY A 154 13.83 8.57 16.42
N ALA A 155 13.40 8.40 15.17
CA ALA A 155 13.91 7.37 14.27
C ALA A 155 15.30 7.75 13.71
N GLN A 156 16.18 6.77 13.54
CA GLN A 156 17.46 6.94 12.85
C GLN A 156 17.24 7.27 11.37
N ALA A 157 16.21 6.67 10.76
CA ALA A 157 15.78 6.99 9.40
C ALA A 157 14.25 6.86 9.26
N VAL A 158 13.68 7.62 8.31
CA VAL A 158 12.30 7.51 7.87
C VAL A 158 12.29 7.13 6.39
N VAL A 159 11.63 6.03 6.06
CA VAL A 159 11.46 5.54 4.69
C VAL A 159 10.05 5.90 4.22
N ALA A 160 9.94 6.72 3.21
CA ALA A 160 8.68 7.12 2.59
C ALA A 160 8.50 6.44 1.23
N VAL A 161 7.29 5.99 0.92
CA VAL A 161 6.99 5.34 -0.37
C VAL A 161 6.78 6.36 -1.51
N SER A 162 6.88 7.66 -1.23
CA SER A 162 6.80 8.76 -2.22
C SER A 162 7.52 10.00 -1.71
N GLN A 163 7.89 10.92 -2.63
CA GLN A 163 8.44 12.22 -2.27
C GLN A 163 7.42 13.06 -1.50
N ALA A 164 6.16 13.04 -1.91
CA ALA A 164 5.07 13.74 -1.20
C ALA A 164 4.95 13.32 0.28
N LEU A 165 5.19 12.05 0.60
CA LEU A 165 5.22 11.57 1.99
C LEU A 165 6.53 11.93 2.71
N ALA A 166 7.65 11.94 1.99
CA ALA A 166 8.93 12.42 2.53
C ALA A 166 8.83 13.89 2.96
N ASP A 167 8.25 14.75 2.12
CA ASP A 167 8.03 16.16 2.41
C ASP A 167 7.13 16.36 3.65
N LYS A 168 6.09 15.52 3.79
CA LYS A 168 5.26 15.52 4.99
C LYS A 168 6.00 15.09 6.25
N ALA A 169 6.91 14.11 6.15
CA ALA A 169 7.75 13.72 7.27
C ALA A 169 8.69 14.86 7.71
N VAL A 170 9.28 15.56 6.74
CA VAL A 170 10.09 16.77 7.00
C VAL A 170 9.23 17.87 7.64
N ALA A 171 8.04 18.13 7.14
CA ALA A 171 7.09 19.08 7.73
C ALA A 171 6.65 18.73 9.17
N LEU A 172 6.73 17.45 9.55
CA LEU A 172 6.56 16.99 10.93
C LEU A 172 7.82 17.15 11.79
N GLY A 173 8.90 17.69 11.23
CA GLY A 173 10.15 18.03 11.91
C GLY A 173 11.17 16.88 11.96
N VAL A 174 11.13 15.99 10.98
CA VAL A 174 12.22 15.03 10.73
C VAL A 174 13.32 15.74 9.96
N ASP A 175 14.58 15.48 10.31
CA ASP A 175 15.73 16.00 9.57
C ASP A 175 15.71 15.44 8.14
N PRO A 176 15.78 16.30 7.09
CA PRO A 176 15.77 15.84 5.70
C PRO A 176 16.84 14.80 5.37
N SER A 177 18.01 14.86 6.02
CA SER A 177 19.10 13.89 5.81
C SER A 177 18.76 12.47 6.27
N ARG A 178 17.73 12.31 7.12
CA ARG A 178 17.24 11.03 7.62
C ARG A 178 16.00 10.54 6.89
N VAL A 179 15.51 11.27 5.88
CA VAL A 179 14.32 10.86 5.11
C VAL A 179 14.75 10.29 3.76
N HIS A 180 14.28 9.07 3.48
CA HIS A 180 14.63 8.33 2.26
C HIS A 180 13.38 7.97 1.49
N VAL A 181 13.35 8.24 0.19
CA VAL A 181 12.27 7.81 -0.70
C VAL A 181 12.60 6.45 -1.30
N LEU A 182 11.74 5.46 -1.02
CA LEU A 182 11.79 4.13 -1.59
C LEU A 182 10.41 3.75 -2.14
N TYR A 183 10.22 3.91 -3.45
CA TYR A 183 9.00 3.44 -4.11
C TYR A 183 8.87 1.92 -3.96
N ASN A 184 7.65 1.42 -3.81
CA ASN A 184 7.42 -0.01 -3.81
C ASN A 184 7.82 -0.61 -5.17
N GLY A 185 8.21 -1.88 -5.17
CA GLY A 185 8.55 -2.62 -6.37
C GLY A 185 7.33 -3.29 -7.00
N VAL A 186 7.51 -3.75 -8.22
CA VAL A 186 6.59 -4.63 -8.94
C VAL A 186 7.19 -6.02 -9.05
N GLU A 187 6.37 -7.06 -8.99
CA GLU A 187 6.79 -8.45 -9.18
C GLU A 187 6.89 -8.77 -10.68
N PRO A 188 8.12 -8.88 -11.24
CA PRO A 188 8.28 -9.01 -12.69
C PRO A 188 7.76 -10.33 -13.25
N ASN A 189 7.63 -11.37 -12.41
CA ASN A 189 7.10 -12.65 -12.84
C ASN A 189 5.56 -12.69 -12.92
N LEU A 190 4.89 -11.73 -12.26
CA LEU A 190 3.41 -11.63 -12.23
C LEU A 190 2.91 -10.53 -13.17
N PHE A 191 3.62 -9.40 -13.21
CA PHE A 191 3.21 -8.21 -13.94
C PHE A 191 4.21 -7.92 -15.06
N THR A 192 3.86 -8.37 -16.24
CA THR A 192 4.62 -8.23 -17.47
C THR A 192 3.66 -8.12 -18.65
N PRO A 193 4.05 -7.47 -19.74
CA PRO A 193 3.24 -7.44 -20.95
C PRO A 193 2.87 -8.83 -21.43
N GLY A 194 1.74 -8.95 -22.10
CA GLY A 194 1.25 -10.21 -22.64
C GLY A 194 0.09 -10.00 -23.60
N SER A 195 -0.45 -11.11 -24.10
CA SER A 195 -1.56 -11.09 -25.06
C SER A 195 -2.87 -10.67 -24.35
N LEU A 196 -3.45 -9.55 -24.81
CA LEU A 196 -4.79 -9.10 -24.40
C LEU A 196 -5.86 -10.17 -24.69
N SER A 197 -5.81 -10.79 -25.88
CA SER A 197 -6.79 -11.82 -26.28
C SER A 197 -6.71 -13.07 -25.41
N GLU A 198 -5.49 -13.53 -25.06
CA GLU A 198 -5.32 -14.68 -24.16
C GLU A 198 -5.85 -14.36 -22.74
N ALA A 199 -5.52 -13.17 -22.22
CA ALA A 199 -5.99 -12.73 -20.91
C ALA A 199 -7.52 -12.63 -20.86
N ARG A 200 -8.16 -12.07 -21.90
CA ARG A 200 -9.61 -12.01 -22.02
C ARG A 200 -10.24 -13.39 -22.12
N SER A 201 -9.67 -14.29 -22.91
CA SER A 201 -10.15 -15.68 -23.01
C SER A 201 -10.10 -16.40 -21.65
N LYS A 202 -8.99 -16.27 -20.93
CA LYS A 202 -8.80 -16.85 -19.58
C LYS A 202 -9.81 -16.32 -18.56
N LEU A 203 -10.16 -15.04 -18.64
CA LEU A 203 -11.09 -14.38 -17.74
C LEU A 203 -12.56 -14.44 -18.21
N SER A 204 -12.83 -15.10 -19.35
CA SER A 204 -14.15 -15.15 -20.00
C SER A 204 -14.71 -13.75 -20.23
N LEU A 205 -13.87 -12.85 -20.79
CA LEU A 205 -14.22 -11.49 -21.15
C LEU A 205 -14.42 -11.36 -22.67
N PRO A 206 -15.26 -10.40 -23.14
CA PRO A 206 -15.48 -10.18 -24.56
C PRO A 206 -14.20 -9.73 -25.25
N GLN A 207 -13.96 -10.20 -26.48
CA GLN A 207 -12.75 -9.90 -27.23
C GLN A 207 -12.78 -8.50 -27.87
N ASP A 208 -13.95 -8.06 -28.33
CA ASP A 208 -14.13 -6.86 -29.16
C ASP A 208 -14.73 -5.66 -28.39
N GLU A 209 -14.89 -5.78 -27.06
CA GLU A 209 -15.44 -4.72 -26.23
C GLU A 209 -14.32 -4.03 -25.42
N ARG A 210 -14.52 -2.76 -25.09
CA ARG A 210 -13.58 -2.00 -24.27
C ARG A 210 -13.75 -2.33 -22.81
N ILE A 211 -12.64 -2.47 -22.07
CA ILE A 211 -12.63 -2.82 -20.65
C ILE A 211 -11.94 -1.72 -19.84
N LEU A 212 -12.76 -0.99 -19.06
CA LEU A 212 -12.27 -0.13 -17.99
C LEU A 212 -12.14 -0.97 -16.73
N LEU A 213 -10.95 -1.02 -16.15
CA LEU A 213 -10.66 -1.78 -14.95
C LEU A 213 -10.46 -0.85 -13.76
N TYR A 214 -11.06 -1.21 -12.65
CA TYR A 214 -10.73 -0.69 -11.31
C TYR A 214 -10.22 -1.84 -10.44
N VAL A 215 -9.08 -1.65 -9.77
CA VAL A 215 -8.53 -2.62 -8.83
C VAL A 215 -8.28 -1.95 -7.49
N GLY A 216 -8.94 -2.42 -6.43
CA GLY A 216 -8.74 -1.88 -5.09
C GLY A 216 -9.91 -2.10 -4.13
N ASN A 217 -9.75 -1.62 -2.89
CA ASN A 217 -10.83 -1.64 -1.92
C ASN A 217 -12.02 -0.77 -2.38
N LEU A 218 -13.23 -1.34 -2.38
CA LEU A 218 -14.46 -0.63 -2.72
C LEU A 218 -14.90 0.24 -1.54
N LYS A 219 -14.34 1.43 -1.44
CA LYS A 219 -14.68 2.44 -0.42
C LYS A 219 -14.62 3.84 -1.01
N ASP A 220 -15.39 4.76 -0.43
CA ASP A 220 -15.54 6.15 -0.88
C ASP A 220 -14.20 6.85 -1.15
N SER A 221 -13.26 6.76 -0.21
CA SER A 221 -11.93 7.41 -0.38
C SER A 221 -11.08 6.87 -1.53
N LYS A 222 -11.53 5.84 -2.23
CA LYS A 222 -10.88 5.28 -3.43
C LYS A 222 -11.62 5.68 -4.73
N GLY A 223 -12.63 6.53 -4.63
CA GLY A 223 -13.33 7.11 -5.78
C GLY A 223 -14.08 6.11 -6.67
N CYS A 224 -14.37 4.89 -6.16
CA CYS A 224 -15.08 3.90 -6.98
C CYS A 224 -16.49 4.34 -7.39
N LEU A 225 -17.16 5.15 -6.58
CA LEU A 225 -18.44 5.77 -6.94
C LEU A 225 -18.26 6.91 -7.96
N ASP A 226 -17.19 7.71 -7.85
CA ASP A 226 -16.88 8.77 -8.82
C ASP A 226 -16.65 8.18 -10.22
N LEU A 227 -15.94 7.02 -10.28
CA LEU A 227 -15.77 6.29 -11.54
C LEU A 227 -17.10 5.83 -12.13
N LEU A 228 -17.97 5.27 -11.31
CA LEU A 228 -19.30 4.83 -11.76
C LEU A 228 -20.16 6.00 -12.23
N GLU A 229 -20.10 7.14 -11.54
CA GLU A 229 -20.81 8.36 -11.95
C GLU A 229 -20.32 8.94 -13.28
N ALA A 230 -19.06 8.76 -13.63
CA ALA A 230 -18.48 9.18 -14.89
C ALA A 230 -18.78 8.20 -16.05
N PHE A 231 -19.12 6.96 -15.74
CA PHE A 231 -19.27 5.89 -16.75
C PHE A 231 -20.39 6.09 -17.79
N PRO A 232 -21.58 6.68 -17.49
CA PRO A 232 -22.57 6.98 -18.51
C PRO A 232 -22.05 7.88 -19.64
N ARG A 233 -21.15 8.82 -19.36
CA ARG A 233 -20.50 9.65 -20.38
C ARG A 233 -19.58 8.83 -21.28
N VAL A 234 -18.87 7.86 -20.70
CA VAL A 234 -18.05 6.90 -21.46
C VAL A 234 -18.93 6.09 -22.40
N LEU A 235 -20.06 5.54 -21.91
CA LEU A 235 -21.00 4.76 -22.72
C LEU A 235 -21.62 5.56 -23.86
N ALA A 236 -21.83 6.85 -23.67
CA ALA A 236 -22.34 7.73 -24.74
C ALA A 236 -21.35 7.87 -25.92
N THR A 237 -20.06 7.73 -25.69
CA THR A 237 -19.00 7.82 -26.70
C THR A 237 -18.50 6.44 -27.15
N HIS A 238 -18.42 5.51 -26.24
CA HIS A 238 -17.98 4.13 -26.44
C HIS A 238 -19.06 3.15 -25.93
N PRO A 239 -20.10 2.85 -26.74
CA PRO A 239 -21.22 2.01 -26.30
C PRO A 239 -20.85 0.56 -26.01
N ASP A 240 -19.68 0.12 -26.46
CA ASP A 240 -19.07 -1.17 -26.26
C ASP A 240 -18.23 -1.25 -24.95
N ALA A 241 -18.18 -0.18 -24.16
CA ALA A 241 -17.39 -0.15 -22.95
C ALA A 241 -18.04 -0.96 -21.81
N ASN A 242 -17.19 -1.65 -21.03
CA ASN A 242 -17.55 -2.34 -19.79
C ASN A 242 -16.70 -1.80 -18.64
N LEU A 243 -17.31 -1.66 -17.48
CA LEU A 243 -16.63 -1.24 -16.25
C LEU A 243 -16.53 -2.43 -15.29
N ILE A 244 -15.32 -2.84 -14.99
CA ILE A 244 -15.04 -3.98 -14.14
C ILE A 244 -14.37 -3.52 -12.84
N PHE A 245 -14.98 -3.87 -11.70
CA PHE A 245 -14.42 -3.64 -10.38
C PHE A 245 -13.86 -4.94 -9.80
N VAL A 246 -12.57 -4.97 -9.52
CA VAL A 246 -11.86 -6.03 -8.80
C VAL A 246 -11.54 -5.55 -7.40
N GLY A 247 -12.10 -6.22 -6.41
CA GLY A 247 -11.93 -5.93 -5.00
C GLY A 247 -13.21 -6.05 -4.19
N THR A 248 -13.09 -5.81 -2.89
CA THR A 248 -14.20 -5.85 -1.94
C THR A 248 -14.22 -4.59 -1.08
N GLY A 249 -15.35 -4.31 -0.46
CA GLY A 249 -15.48 -3.19 0.46
C GLY A 249 -16.91 -2.74 0.70
N PRO A 250 -17.10 -1.76 1.59
CA PRO A 250 -18.43 -1.30 1.99
C PRO A 250 -19.22 -0.62 0.85
N SER A 251 -18.56 -0.15 -0.22
CA SER A 251 -19.24 0.49 -1.35
C SER A 251 -19.81 -0.51 -2.38
N ARG A 252 -19.70 -1.82 -2.15
CA ARG A 252 -20.20 -2.84 -3.09
C ARG A 252 -21.69 -2.69 -3.36
N GLU A 253 -22.52 -2.68 -2.34
CA GLU A 253 -23.97 -2.53 -2.47
C GLU A 253 -24.37 -1.14 -3.03
N PRO A 254 -23.80 -0.02 -2.55
CA PRO A 254 -23.98 1.29 -3.18
C PRO A 254 -23.66 1.32 -4.68
N LEU A 255 -22.58 0.66 -5.12
CA LEU A 255 -22.22 0.58 -6.53
C LEU A 255 -23.28 -0.15 -7.37
N LEU A 256 -23.80 -1.29 -6.89
CA LEU A 256 -24.85 -2.04 -7.59
C LEU A 256 -26.14 -1.23 -7.72
N GLN A 257 -26.58 -0.62 -6.62
CA GLN A 257 -27.80 0.22 -6.62
C GLN A 257 -27.62 1.42 -7.55
N ARG A 258 -26.44 2.03 -7.53
CA ARG A 258 -26.20 3.21 -8.36
C ARG A 258 -26.06 2.87 -9.85
N ALA A 259 -25.44 1.75 -10.21
CA ALA A 259 -25.38 1.26 -11.59
C ALA A 259 -26.79 1.03 -12.17
N ALA A 260 -27.70 0.45 -11.39
CA ALA A 260 -29.10 0.27 -11.78
C ALA A 260 -29.82 1.63 -11.96
N ALA A 261 -29.61 2.56 -11.04
CA ALA A 261 -30.21 3.90 -11.14
C ALA A 261 -29.69 4.72 -12.34
N LEU A 262 -28.45 4.46 -12.77
CA LEU A 262 -27.85 5.07 -13.98
C LEU A 262 -28.18 4.32 -15.28
N GLY A 263 -28.88 3.18 -15.19
CA GLY A 263 -29.23 2.35 -16.34
C GLY A 263 -28.03 1.67 -17.03
N CYS A 264 -26.92 1.49 -16.31
CA CYS A 264 -25.70 0.86 -16.85
C CYS A 264 -25.32 -0.46 -16.18
N GLN A 265 -26.23 -1.07 -15.40
CA GLN A 265 -25.97 -2.30 -14.64
C GLN A 265 -25.45 -3.48 -15.50
N ASP A 266 -25.90 -3.58 -16.76
CA ASP A 266 -25.51 -4.63 -17.69
C ASP A 266 -24.08 -4.47 -18.23
N ARG A 267 -23.49 -3.30 -18.03
CA ARG A 267 -22.13 -2.91 -18.42
C ARG A 267 -21.19 -2.78 -17.23
N VAL A 268 -21.66 -3.09 -16.01
CA VAL A 268 -20.87 -2.99 -14.77
C VAL A 268 -20.75 -4.36 -14.10
N ARG A 269 -19.52 -4.82 -13.88
CA ARG A 269 -19.24 -6.10 -13.25
C ARG A 269 -18.43 -5.91 -11.97
N LEU A 270 -18.92 -6.47 -10.84
CA LEU A 270 -18.19 -6.52 -9.57
C LEU A 270 -17.68 -7.96 -9.34
N VAL A 271 -16.38 -8.17 -9.54
CA VAL A 271 -15.74 -9.50 -9.51
C VAL A 271 -15.57 -10.02 -8.07
N GLY A 272 -15.32 -9.11 -7.12
CA GLY A 272 -14.95 -9.49 -5.76
C GLY A 272 -13.45 -9.51 -5.57
N ALA A 273 -12.96 -10.16 -4.50
CA ALA A 273 -11.54 -10.31 -4.23
C ALA A 273 -10.90 -11.27 -5.25
N VAL A 274 -9.72 -10.88 -5.71
CA VAL A 274 -8.86 -11.70 -6.59
C VAL A 274 -7.51 -11.83 -5.91
N GLU A 275 -6.90 -13.00 -5.99
CA GLU A 275 -5.54 -13.25 -5.51
C GLU A 275 -4.54 -12.35 -6.27
N HIS A 276 -3.53 -11.86 -5.54
CA HIS A 276 -2.58 -10.88 -6.10
C HIS A 276 -1.84 -11.41 -7.34
N ASP A 277 -1.50 -12.69 -7.37
CA ASP A 277 -0.83 -13.34 -8.49
C ASP A 277 -1.71 -13.51 -9.74
N ALA A 278 -3.02 -13.45 -9.59
CA ALA A 278 -3.97 -13.48 -10.70
C ALA A 278 -4.30 -12.08 -11.27
N LEU A 279 -3.87 -10.98 -10.63
CA LEU A 279 -4.17 -9.63 -11.09
C LEU A 279 -3.51 -9.27 -12.43
N GLY A 280 -2.37 -9.90 -12.76
CA GLY A 280 -1.69 -9.67 -14.03
C GLY A 280 -2.57 -9.92 -15.25
N ASP A 281 -3.42 -10.96 -15.22
CA ASP A 281 -4.36 -11.24 -16.32
C ASP A 281 -5.44 -10.15 -16.43
N TRP A 282 -5.90 -9.58 -15.31
CA TRP A 282 -6.87 -8.48 -15.31
C TRP A 282 -6.28 -7.20 -15.91
N PHE A 283 -5.03 -6.87 -15.58
CA PHE A 283 -4.37 -5.72 -16.19
C PHE A 283 -4.15 -5.92 -17.69
N ARG A 284 -3.64 -7.08 -18.11
CA ARG A 284 -3.45 -7.39 -19.55
C ARG A 284 -4.75 -7.42 -20.34
N ALA A 285 -5.88 -7.81 -19.72
CA ALA A 285 -7.19 -7.85 -20.36
C ALA A 285 -7.83 -6.46 -20.53
N ALA A 286 -7.39 -5.47 -19.75
CA ALA A 286 -7.98 -4.13 -19.72
C ALA A 286 -7.37 -3.21 -20.77
N ASP A 287 -8.22 -2.33 -21.34
CA ASP A 287 -7.78 -1.23 -22.19
C ASP A 287 -7.26 -0.06 -21.36
N LEU A 288 -7.69 0.03 -20.09
CA LEU A 288 -7.30 1.09 -19.18
C LEU A 288 -7.56 0.70 -17.73
N LEU A 289 -6.62 1.05 -16.83
CA LEU A 289 -6.86 1.09 -15.39
C LEU A 289 -7.34 2.48 -14.99
N CYS A 290 -8.43 2.58 -14.23
CA CYS A 290 -8.85 3.84 -13.60
C CYS A 290 -8.76 3.75 -12.07
N LEU A 291 -8.04 4.70 -11.45
CA LEU A 291 -7.93 4.83 -10.00
C LEU A 291 -8.18 6.28 -9.54
N PRO A 292 -9.45 6.73 -9.39
CA PRO A 292 -9.79 8.10 -9.05
C PRO A 292 -9.81 8.33 -7.53
N SER A 293 -8.77 7.86 -6.85
CA SER A 293 -8.65 7.92 -5.39
C SER A 293 -8.58 9.35 -4.86
N HIS A 294 -9.19 9.61 -3.70
CA HIS A 294 -9.08 10.91 -3.03
C HIS A 294 -7.79 11.06 -2.21
N ASN A 295 -7.11 9.97 -1.92
CA ASN A 295 -5.88 9.94 -1.14
C ASN A 295 -5.09 8.66 -1.38
N GLU A 296 -3.79 8.81 -1.67
CA GLU A 296 -2.84 7.70 -1.84
C GLU A 296 -1.46 8.02 -1.24
N GLY A 297 -0.64 6.95 -1.09
CA GLY A 297 0.82 7.08 -1.11
C GLY A 297 1.30 6.97 -2.55
N VAL A 298 1.85 5.81 -2.92
CA VAL A 298 1.94 5.33 -4.30
C VAL A 298 1.15 4.02 -4.37
N PRO A 299 0.03 3.97 -5.11
CA PRO A 299 -0.75 2.76 -5.21
C PRO A 299 -0.05 1.72 -6.11
N ASN A 300 0.20 0.54 -5.57
CA ASN A 300 0.89 -0.53 -6.30
C ASN A 300 0.18 -0.90 -7.60
N VAL A 301 -1.15 -0.89 -7.59
CA VAL A 301 -1.97 -1.23 -8.78
C VAL A 301 -1.67 -0.34 -10.00
N VAL A 302 -1.22 0.90 -9.79
CA VAL A 302 -0.77 1.79 -10.88
C VAL A 302 0.55 1.28 -11.46
N LEU A 303 1.50 0.92 -10.60
CA LEU A 303 2.80 0.37 -11.02
C LEU A 303 2.62 -0.99 -11.71
N GLU A 304 1.75 -1.83 -11.15
CA GLU A 304 1.43 -3.18 -11.65
C GLU A 304 0.72 -3.14 -13.02
N ALA A 305 -0.23 -2.23 -13.20
CA ALA A 305 -0.91 -2.01 -14.49
C ALA A 305 0.08 -1.52 -15.55
N MET A 306 0.90 -0.51 -15.22
CA MET A 306 1.95 -0.05 -16.14
C MET A 306 2.94 -1.15 -16.49
N ALA A 307 3.32 -2.01 -15.54
CA ALA A 307 4.22 -3.13 -15.81
C ALA A 307 3.60 -4.17 -16.77
N CYS A 308 2.27 -4.27 -16.82
CA CYS A 308 1.54 -5.05 -17.81
C CYS A 308 1.35 -4.30 -19.16
N GLY A 309 1.80 -3.05 -19.27
CA GLY A 309 1.63 -2.21 -20.45
C GLY A 309 0.28 -1.52 -20.56
N THR A 310 -0.53 -1.54 -19.48
CA THR A 310 -1.88 -0.99 -19.43
C THR A 310 -1.82 0.50 -19.09
N PRO A 311 -2.42 1.40 -19.89
CA PRO A 311 -2.48 2.82 -19.58
C PRO A 311 -3.35 3.09 -18.36
N VAL A 312 -3.10 4.24 -17.70
CA VAL A 312 -3.75 4.56 -16.43
C VAL A 312 -4.44 5.93 -16.49
N VAL A 313 -5.67 6.02 -15.99
CA VAL A 313 -6.28 7.28 -15.56
C VAL A 313 -6.33 7.30 -14.06
N ALA A 314 -5.69 8.28 -13.44
CA ALA A 314 -5.65 8.39 -11.99
C ALA A 314 -5.75 9.84 -11.52
N THR A 315 -6.10 10.03 -10.26
CA THR A 315 -6.11 11.37 -9.66
C THR A 315 -4.70 11.81 -9.27
N ALA A 316 -4.42 13.11 -9.39
CA ALA A 316 -3.15 13.75 -9.05
C ALA A 316 -3.00 13.89 -7.51
N VAL A 317 -3.09 12.77 -6.78
CA VAL A 317 -2.98 12.75 -5.31
C VAL A 317 -1.78 11.95 -4.81
N GLY A 318 -1.19 12.38 -3.71
CA GLY A 318 -0.06 11.69 -3.08
C GLY A 318 1.13 11.57 -4.02
N GLY A 319 1.66 10.34 -4.14
CA GLY A 319 2.80 10.04 -5.00
C GLY A 319 2.41 9.57 -6.41
N ILE A 320 1.14 9.61 -6.82
CA ILE A 320 0.74 9.20 -8.17
C ILE A 320 1.41 10.06 -9.24
N PRO A 321 1.48 11.41 -9.13
CA PRO A 321 2.17 12.24 -10.11
C PRO A 321 3.68 11.95 -10.26
N GLU A 322 4.29 11.34 -9.25
CA GLU A 322 5.71 10.99 -9.26
C GLU A 322 6.01 9.75 -10.14
N VAL A 323 5.00 8.91 -10.36
CA VAL A 323 5.17 7.59 -10.98
C VAL A 323 4.39 7.41 -12.29
N LEU A 324 3.47 8.30 -12.64
CA LEU A 324 2.66 8.22 -13.84
C LEU A 324 3.09 9.29 -14.86
N PRO A 325 3.93 8.96 -15.86
CA PRO A 325 4.30 9.89 -16.92
C PRO A 325 3.19 10.03 -17.98
N ASP A 326 3.16 11.15 -18.69
CA ASP A 326 2.12 11.51 -19.67
C ASP A 326 1.92 10.48 -20.80
N TYR A 327 2.97 9.73 -21.15
CA TYR A 327 2.89 8.66 -22.15
C TYR A 327 2.39 7.32 -21.59
N ALA A 328 2.15 7.22 -20.28
CA ALA A 328 1.59 6.03 -19.63
C ALA A 328 0.16 6.25 -19.12
N GLY A 329 -0.37 7.47 -19.20
CA GLY A 329 -1.71 7.73 -18.73
C GLY A 329 -2.05 9.21 -18.60
N VAL A 330 -3.14 9.49 -17.90
CA VAL A 330 -3.67 10.83 -17.68
C VAL A 330 -3.93 11.05 -16.18
N LEU A 331 -3.48 12.19 -15.68
CA LEU A 331 -3.78 12.65 -14.33
C LEU A 331 -4.98 13.61 -14.36
N VAL A 332 -5.90 13.43 -13.42
CA VAL A 332 -7.06 14.32 -13.21
C VAL A 332 -7.09 14.83 -11.78
N GLU A 333 -7.71 15.96 -11.52
CA GLU A 333 -7.88 16.45 -10.15
C GLU A 333 -8.86 15.54 -9.38
N ALA A 334 -8.61 15.38 -8.08
CA ALA A 334 -9.49 14.59 -7.22
C ALA A 334 -10.88 15.24 -7.14
N ARG A 335 -11.93 14.43 -7.34
CA ARG A 335 -13.33 14.86 -7.34
C ARG A 335 -13.71 15.78 -8.53
N ASP A 336 -12.84 15.93 -9.51
CA ASP A 336 -13.19 16.55 -10.78
C ASP A 336 -13.87 15.52 -11.70
N ARG A 337 -15.18 15.45 -11.60
CA ARG A 337 -15.98 14.53 -12.42
C ARG A 337 -15.85 14.83 -13.93
N ILE A 338 -15.86 16.09 -14.32
CA ILE A 338 -15.80 16.47 -15.73
C ILE A 338 -14.44 16.11 -16.32
N GLY A 339 -13.36 16.41 -15.61
CA GLY A 339 -12.01 16.00 -15.99
C GLY A 339 -11.87 14.48 -16.07
N LEU A 340 -12.46 13.73 -15.12
CA LEU A 340 -12.47 12.27 -15.15
C LEU A 340 -13.23 11.71 -16.36
N GLU A 341 -14.43 12.22 -16.66
CA GLU A 341 -15.24 11.85 -17.82
C GLU A 341 -14.46 12.05 -19.13
N GLY A 342 -13.83 13.22 -19.29
CA GLY A 342 -13.01 13.52 -20.47
C GLY A 342 -11.80 12.60 -20.60
N ALA A 343 -11.03 12.44 -19.52
CA ALA A 343 -9.85 11.58 -19.52
C ALA A 343 -10.17 10.12 -19.85
N LEU A 344 -11.27 9.58 -19.32
CA LEU A 344 -11.71 8.20 -19.63
C LEU A 344 -12.05 8.02 -21.10
N VAL A 345 -12.80 8.96 -21.69
CA VAL A 345 -13.17 8.94 -23.11
C VAL A 345 -11.92 9.03 -24.00
N ASP A 346 -11.03 9.98 -23.70
CA ASP A 346 -9.82 10.22 -24.50
C ASP A 346 -8.85 9.04 -24.44
N VAL A 347 -8.63 8.46 -23.25
CA VAL A 347 -7.71 7.35 -23.08
C VAL A 347 -8.21 6.09 -23.79
N LEU A 348 -9.51 5.80 -23.75
CA LEU A 348 -10.12 4.67 -24.48
C LEU A 348 -10.14 4.85 -25.99
N GLY A 349 -10.12 6.08 -26.47
CA GLY A 349 -10.09 6.41 -27.92
C GLY A 349 -8.68 6.43 -28.52
N LYS A 350 -7.62 6.34 -27.70
CA LYS A 350 -6.23 6.49 -28.10
C LYS A 350 -5.49 5.15 -28.14
N ALA A 351 -4.61 4.98 -29.11
CA ALA A 351 -3.63 3.88 -29.11
C ALA A 351 -2.47 4.22 -28.15
N TRP A 352 -2.09 3.27 -27.33
CA TRP A 352 -1.02 3.40 -26.37
C TRP A 352 0.14 2.45 -26.72
N ASP A 353 1.36 2.92 -26.46
CA ASP A 353 2.58 2.12 -26.61
C ASP A 353 2.79 1.29 -25.31
N SER A 354 2.22 0.10 -25.28
CA SER A 354 2.28 -0.80 -24.13
C SER A 354 3.71 -1.21 -23.76
N GLU A 355 4.62 -1.35 -24.75
CA GLU A 355 6.02 -1.68 -24.47
C GLU A 355 6.75 -0.52 -23.78
N ARG A 356 6.50 0.70 -24.22
CA ARG A 356 7.06 1.90 -23.60
C ARG A 356 6.54 2.10 -22.19
N ILE A 357 5.25 1.87 -21.95
CA ILE A 357 4.64 1.93 -20.61
C ILE A 357 5.29 0.91 -19.68
N ALA A 358 5.38 -0.35 -20.11
CA ALA A 358 5.96 -1.43 -19.32
C ALA A 358 7.46 -1.22 -19.07
N GLY A 359 8.20 -0.75 -20.08
CA GLY A 359 9.61 -0.41 -19.95
C GLY A 359 9.89 0.65 -18.87
N TYR A 360 9.00 1.66 -18.75
CA TYR A 360 9.09 2.63 -17.67
C TYR A 360 8.84 2.02 -16.30
N ALA A 361 7.84 1.14 -16.17
CA ALA A 361 7.52 0.46 -14.91
C ALA A 361 8.65 -0.46 -14.43
N GLY A 362 9.50 -0.95 -15.34
CA GLY A 362 10.67 -1.77 -15.04
C GLY A 362 11.70 -1.12 -14.11
N ARG A 363 11.62 0.19 -13.87
CA ARG A 363 12.43 0.90 -12.86
C ARG A 363 11.98 0.66 -11.41
N PHE A 364 10.76 0.18 -11.20
CA PHE A 364 10.22 -0.09 -9.86
C PHE A 364 10.48 -1.55 -9.48
N ARG A 365 11.71 -1.85 -9.06
CA ARG A 365 12.16 -3.20 -8.76
C ARG A 365 12.24 -3.44 -7.25
N TRP A 366 11.71 -4.58 -6.82
CA TRP A 366 11.83 -4.99 -5.42
C TRP A 366 13.28 -5.23 -5.00
N ASP A 367 14.12 -5.77 -5.88
CA ASP A 367 15.51 -6.07 -5.53
C ASP A 367 16.27 -4.80 -5.15
N GLU A 368 16.19 -3.74 -5.98
CA GLU A 368 16.78 -2.43 -5.68
C GLU A 368 16.18 -1.77 -4.43
N ASN A 369 14.87 -1.91 -4.25
CA ASN A 369 14.18 -1.38 -3.07
C ASN A 369 14.70 -2.05 -1.79
N VAL A 370 14.83 -3.39 -1.79
CA VAL A 370 15.27 -4.16 -0.62
C VAL A 370 16.74 -3.94 -0.33
N GLU A 371 17.60 -3.86 -1.35
CA GLU A 371 19.01 -3.53 -1.20
C GLU A 371 19.19 -2.16 -0.52
N ARG A 372 18.50 -1.13 -1.03
CA ARG A 372 18.53 0.21 -0.43
C ARG A 372 17.95 0.22 0.98
N LEU A 373 16.89 -0.53 1.26
CA LEU A 373 16.37 -0.68 2.62
C LEU A 373 17.39 -1.32 3.55
N GLY A 374 18.11 -2.35 3.09
CA GLY A 374 19.18 -2.99 3.84
C GLY A 374 20.29 -1.98 4.22
N VAL A 375 20.74 -1.18 3.27
CA VAL A 375 21.74 -0.11 3.52
C VAL A 375 21.23 0.90 4.56
N ILE A 376 19.96 1.30 4.50
CA ILE A 376 19.36 2.22 5.49
C ILE A 376 19.33 1.58 6.88
N LEU A 377 18.98 0.31 6.99
CA LEU A 377 18.97 -0.41 8.26
C LEU A 377 20.38 -0.55 8.84
N GLU A 378 21.38 -0.88 8.02
CA GLU A 378 22.79 -0.95 8.44
C GLU A 378 23.30 0.42 8.93
N ALA A 379 23.01 1.49 8.21
CA ALA A 379 23.38 2.84 8.61
C ALA A 379 22.70 3.25 9.93
N ALA A 380 21.45 2.85 10.16
CA ALA A 380 20.74 3.10 11.41
C ALA A 380 21.41 2.39 12.60
N VAL A 381 21.90 1.17 12.42
CA VAL A 381 22.67 0.44 13.46
C VAL A 381 23.98 1.14 13.78
N MET A 382 24.72 1.56 12.76
CA MET A 382 26.00 2.26 12.94
C MET A 382 25.84 3.60 13.66
N SER A 383 24.82 4.37 13.34
CA SER A 383 24.50 5.65 13.98
C SER A 383 24.07 5.48 15.44
N GLY A 384 23.24 4.47 15.73
CA GLY A 384 22.78 4.17 17.08
C GLY A 384 23.92 3.72 18.01
N ALA A 385 24.93 3.01 17.50
CA ALA A 385 26.09 2.59 18.28
C ALA A 385 26.99 3.78 18.69
N GLY A 386 26.94 4.90 17.97
CA GLY A 386 27.66 6.13 18.32
C GLY A 386 27.04 6.90 19.49
N GLU A 387 25.69 6.96 19.54
CA GLU A 387 24.97 7.72 20.58
C GLU A 387 25.04 7.04 21.97
N VAL A 388 25.09 5.71 22.04
CA VAL A 388 25.18 4.96 23.31
C VAL A 388 26.51 5.19 24.03
N LYS A 389 27.59 5.50 23.30
CA LYS A 389 28.92 5.79 23.91
C LYS A 389 29.03 7.18 24.56
N TYR A 390 28.20 8.13 24.19
CA TYR A 390 28.23 9.50 24.74
C TYR A 390 27.27 9.72 25.93
N SER A 391 26.33 8.82 26.18
CA SER A 391 25.40 8.91 27.33
C SER A 391 25.87 8.13 28.57
N ALA A 392 27.01 7.46 28.49
CA ALA A 392 27.62 6.69 29.60
C ALA A 392 28.89 7.35 30.22
N SER A 393 29.15 8.64 29.85
CA SER A 393 30.28 9.39 30.44
C SER A 393 29.79 10.54 31.32
#